data_5d924677c3975e9719dab5289c8989e4
#
_entry.id   5d924677c3975e9719dab5289c8989e4
#
_cell.length_a   1.000
_cell.length_b   1.000
_cell.length_c   1.000
_cell.angle_alpha   90.00
_cell.angle_beta   90.00
_cell.angle_gamma   90.00
#
_symmetry.space_group_name_H-M   'P 1'
#
loop_
_entity.id
_entity.type
_entity.pdbx_description
1 polymer ?
#
loop_
_entity_poly.entity_id
_entity_poly.type
_entity_poly.pdbx_seq_one_letter_code
_entity_poly.pdbx_strand_id
1 'polypeptide(L)'
;MESIKYDQINTGKYQERAIIMIHGWQGNRNSFKSITKLLKLDNTMWFFPEAPFSVNGDSIKKTWTYEKSPGVWEIDKPRAMIRKFILEEVLSKFNAKDVCVMGFSQGAAVCYEMILSFEHPLGGIFPIGGFIRKYYPGQHNNVKINISPMQKDTPILIGHGKDDDIVSVEASKRAYELLKRKCNNVQLH
;
A
#
# COMPACT_ATOMS: atom_id res chain seq x y z
N MET A 1 13.65 -16.10 -4.95
CA MET A 1 12.35 -15.58 -4.45
C MET A 1 11.53 -15.16 -5.65
N GLU A 2 10.27 -15.55 -5.71
CA GLU A 2 9.35 -15.23 -6.81
C GLU A 2 9.18 -13.70 -6.94
N SER A 3 9.16 -13.16 -8.17
CA SER A 3 8.99 -11.73 -8.42
C SER A 3 7.51 -11.33 -8.48
N ILE A 4 7.19 -10.11 -8.07
CA ILE A 4 5.86 -9.53 -8.26
C ILE A 4 5.65 -9.25 -9.76
N LYS A 5 4.51 -9.67 -10.30
CA LYS A 5 4.04 -9.20 -11.62
C LYS A 5 3.54 -7.77 -11.48
N TYR A 6 3.85 -6.93 -12.43
CA TYR A 6 3.36 -5.55 -12.42
C TYR A 6 3.19 -5.01 -13.85
N ASP A 7 2.35 -3.99 -13.97
CA ASP A 7 2.27 -3.16 -15.16
C ASP A 7 2.78 -1.76 -14.82
N GLN A 8 3.16 -1.00 -15.86
CA GLN A 8 3.58 0.38 -15.70
C GLN A 8 2.94 1.29 -16.76
N ILE A 9 2.67 2.54 -16.41
CA ILE A 9 2.14 3.58 -17.30
C ILE A 9 2.94 4.86 -17.05
N ASN A 10 3.49 5.44 -18.11
CA ASN A 10 4.11 6.76 -18.05
C ASN A 10 3.10 7.82 -18.52
N THR A 11 2.91 8.89 -17.74
CA THR A 11 1.96 9.97 -18.03
C THR A 11 2.64 11.27 -18.48
N GLY A 12 3.85 11.21 -19.01
CA GLY A 12 4.52 12.39 -19.54
C GLY A 12 5.79 12.07 -20.30
N LYS A 13 6.43 13.13 -20.78
CA LYS A 13 7.69 13.03 -21.54
C LYS A 13 8.87 12.64 -20.66
N TYR A 14 8.88 13.13 -19.44
CA TYR A 14 9.93 12.89 -18.44
C TYR A 14 9.40 11.98 -17.32
N GLN A 15 10.28 11.36 -16.57
CA GLN A 15 9.95 10.52 -15.45
C GLN A 15 10.58 11.14 -14.20
N GLU A 16 9.89 12.10 -13.60
CA GLU A 16 10.39 12.86 -12.45
C GLU A 16 10.06 12.18 -11.12
N ARG A 17 8.98 11.39 -11.11
CA ARG A 17 8.49 10.70 -9.90
C ARG A 17 7.87 9.36 -10.25
N ALA A 18 7.75 8.51 -9.23
CA ALA A 18 7.05 7.25 -9.34
C ALA A 18 5.88 7.17 -8.35
N ILE A 19 4.78 6.54 -8.78
CA ILE A 19 3.66 6.19 -7.92
C ILE A 19 3.43 4.68 -8.03
N ILE A 20 3.45 3.99 -6.88
CA ILE A 20 3.10 2.59 -6.76
C ILE A 20 1.65 2.53 -6.27
N MET A 21 0.74 1.98 -7.10
CA MET A 21 -0.68 1.83 -6.75
C MET A 21 -1.00 0.39 -6.36
N ILE A 22 -1.27 0.16 -5.09
CA ILE A 22 -1.53 -1.16 -4.50
C ILE A 22 -3.04 -1.40 -4.46
N HIS A 23 -3.51 -2.43 -5.17
CA HIS A 23 -4.93 -2.78 -5.26
C HIS A 23 -5.49 -3.41 -3.97
N GLY A 24 -6.80 -3.38 -3.84
CA GLY A 24 -7.53 -4.03 -2.74
C GLY A 24 -7.72 -5.54 -2.93
N TRP A 25 -8.43 -6.15 -1.98
CA TRP A 25 -8.82 -7.55 -2.06
C TRP A 25 -9.63 -7.84 -3.32
N GLN A 26 -9.39 -8.99 -3.94
CA GLN A 26 -9.95 -9.42 -5.25
C GLN A 26 -9.55 -8.53 -6.45
N GLY A 27 -8.72 -7.51 -6.25
CA GLY A 27 -8.15 -6.73 -7.33
C GLY A 27 -6.98 -7.44 -8.02
N ASN A 28 -6.41 -6.77 -9.01
CA ASN A 28 -5.20 -7.16 -9.71
C ASN A 28 -4.51 -5.92 -10.30
N ARG A 29 -3.42 -6.07 -11.05
CA ARG A 29 -2.65 -4.97 -11.65
C ARG A 29 -3.45 -4.07 -12.62
N ASN A 30 -4.67 -4.48 -13.06
CA ASN A 30 -5.52 -3.67 -13.94
C ASN A 30 -6.51 -2.78 -13.18
N SER A 31 -6.77 -3.06 -11.89
CA SER A 31 -7.88 -2.49 -11.12
C SER A 31 -7.89 -0.97 -11.06
N PHE A 32 -6.71 -0.33 -11.04
CA PHE A 32 -6.60 1.12 -10.84
C PHE A 32 -5.90 1.87 -11.97
N LYS A 33 -5.70 1.27 -13.14
CA LYS A 33 -5.03 1.96 -14.27
C LYS A 33 -5.73 3.25 -14.70
N SER A 34 -7.05 3.34 -14.56
CA SER A 34 -7.83 4.56 -14.87
C SER A 34 -7.48 5.76 -13.98
N ILE A 35 -6.89 5.55 -12.80
CA ILE A 35 -6.50 6.63 -11.89
C ILE A 35 -5.50 7.60 -12.53
N THR A 36 -4.68 7.12 -13.47
CA THR A 36 -3.72 7.95 -14.20
C THR A 36 -4.40 9.07 -15.00
N LYS A 37 -5.61 8.78 -15.51
CA LYS A 37 -6.44 9.75 -16.25
C LYS A 37 -7.20 10.70 -15.32
N LEU A 38 -7.55 10.24 -14.12
CA LEU A 38 -8.29 11.04 -13.14
C LEU A 38 -7.40 12.06 -12.46
N LEU A 39 -6.21 11.65 -11.99
CA LEU A 39 -5.32 12.53 -11.25
C LEU A 39 -4.49 13.44 -12.16
N LYS A 40 -4.33 13.12 -13.45
CA LYS A 40 -3.63 13.94 -14.46
C LYS A 40 -2.26 14.45 -13.98
N LEU A 41 -1.48 13.58 -13.32
CA LEU A 41 -0.15 13.92 -12.85
C LEU A 41 0.84 13.70 -14.01
N ASP A 42 1.36 14.80 -14.56
CA ASP A 42 2.36 14.75 -15.61
C ASP A 42 3.73 14.26 -15.08
N ASN A 43 4.58 13.77 -16.00
CA ASN A 43 5.93 13.32 -15.72
C ASN A 43 6.02 12.26 -14.60
N THR A 44 4.99 11.39 -14.55
CA THR A 44 4.86 10.38 -13.50
C THR A 44 4.89 8.97 -14.08
N MET A 45 5.76 8.12 -13.54
CA MET A 45 5.75 6.69 -13.81
C MET A 45 4.86 5.99 -12.77
N TRP A 46 3.78 5.38 -13.24
CA TRP A 46 2.88 4.59 -12.42
C TRP A 46 3.26 3.13 -12.47
N PHE A 47 3.31 2.48 -11.32
CA PHE A 47 3.50 1.04 -11.16
C PHE A 47 2.27 0.41 -10.52
N PHE A 48 1.79 -0.68 -11.11
CA PHE A 48 0.62 -1.42 -10.65
C PHE A 48 1.03 -2.87 -10.33
N PRO A 49 1.59 -3.12 -9.12
CA PRO A 49 1.95 -4.47 -8.72
C PRO A 49 0.72 -5.33 -8.49
N GLU A 50 0.84 -6.63 -8.79
CA GLU A 50 -0.19 -7.65 -8.59
C GLU A 50 0.12 -8.47 -7.32
N ALA A 51 -0.87 -8.63 -6.47
CA ALA A 51 -0.75 -9.43 -5.26
C ALA A 51 -0.43 -10.90 -5.58
N PRO A 52 0.37 -11.59 -4.74
CA PRO A 52 0.92 -12.90 -5.08
C PRO A 52 -0.06 -14.06 -4.97
N PHE A 53 -1.14 -13.90 -4.20
CA PHE A 53 -2.05 -15.01 -3.92
C PHE A 53 -3.35 -14.90 -4.71
N SER A 54 -3.89 -16.03 -5.14
CA SER A 54 -5.22 -16.11 -5.77
C SER A 54 -6.31 -16.23 -4.71
N VAL A 55 -7.47 -15.62 -4.96
CA VAL A 55 -8.65 -15.77 -4.11
C VAL A 55 -9.46 -16.96 -4.56
N ASN A 56 -9.66 -17.96 -3.71
CA ASN A 56 -10.46 -19.16 -4.00
C ASN A 56 -10.08 -19.86 -5.32
N GLY A 57 -8.80 -19.87 -5.67
CA GLY A 57 -8.33 -20.49 -6.92
C GLY A 57 -8.56 -19.66 -8.19
N ASP A 58 -9.22 -18.51 -8.09
CA ASP A 58 -9.44 -17.61 -9.23
C ASP A 58 -8.10 -16.97 -9.65
N SER A 59 -7.74 -17.14 -10.91
CA SER A 59 -6.48 -16.62 -11.46
C SER A 59 -6.46 -15.10 -11.63
N ILE A 60 -7.61 -14.46 -11.69
CA ILE A 60 -7.78 -13.02 -11.91
C ILE A 60 -7.87 -12.26 -10.58
N LYS A 61 -8.60 -12.84 -9.60
CA LYS A 61 -8.80 -12.22 -8.28
C LYS A 61 -7.61 -12.49 -7.37
N LYS A 62 -6.96 -11.43 -6.93
CA LYS A 62 -5.73 -11.51 -6.14
C LYS A 62 -5.90 -10.94 -4.73
N THR A 63 -5.04 -11.39 -3.83
CA THR A 63 -4.97 -10.93 -2.43
C THR A 63 -3.52 -10.82 -1.97
N TRP A 64 -3.23 -9.78 -1.19
CA TRP A 64 -1.90 -9.56 -0.62
C TRP A 64 -1.61 -10.49 0.56
N THR A 65 -2.65 -10.85 1.29
CA THR A 65 -2.53 -11.66 2.50
C THR A 65 -3.68 -12.65 2.57
N TYR A 66 -3.46 -13.78 3.23
CA TYR A 66 -4.51 -14.72 3.59
C TYR A 66 -4.29 -15.25 5.01
N GLU A 67 -5.33 -15.73 5.62
CA GLU A 67 -5.27 -16.33 6.94
C GLU A 67 -4.85 -17.81 6.83
N LYS A 68 -3.70 -18.16 7.43
CA LYS A 68 -3.17 -19.54 7.43
C LYS A 68 -3.90 -20.42 8.43
N SER A 69 -4.25 -19.84 9.56
CA SER A 69 -5.03 -20.42 10.65
C SER A 69 -5.63 -19.29 11.47
N PRO A 70 -6.65 -19.51 12.31
CA PRO A 70 -7.31 -18.45 13.06
C PRO A 70 -6.35 -17.47 13.72
N GLY A 71 -6.40 -16.20 13.32
CA GLY A 71 -5.53 -15.11 13.79
C GLY A 71 -4.11 -15.09 13.24
N VAL A 72 -3.69 -16.06 12.41
CA VAL A 72 -2.34 -16.13 11.83
C VAL A 72 -2.35 -15.83 10.35
N TRP A 73 -1.83 -14.67 9.97
CA TRP A 73 -1.83 -14.19 8.61
C TRP A 73 -0.48 -14.38 7.90
N GLU A 74 -0.53 -14.71 6.60
CA GLU A 74 0.65 -14.68 5.73
C GLU A 74 0.94 -13.23 5.33
N ILE A 75 1.98 -12.65 5.93
CA ILE A 75 2.41 -11.26 5.70
C ILE A 75 3.87 -11.21 5.27
N ASP A 76 4.68 -12.14 5.71
CA ASP A 76 6.13 -12.09 5.51
C ASP A 76 6.52 -12.31 4.05
N LYS A 77 5.89 -13.27 3.37
CA LYS A 77 6.14 -13.51 1.94
C LYS A 77 5.78 -12.28 1.10
N PRO A 78 4.57 -11.72 1.16
CA PRO A 78 4.23 -10.53 0.36
C PRO A 78 5.03 -9.29 0.76
N ARG A 79 5.40 -9.13 2.04
CA ARG A 79 6.30 -8.05 2.47
C ARG A 79 7.67 -8.16 1.80
N ALA A 80 8.26 -9.34 1.81
CA ALA A 80 9.55 -9.58 1.16
C ALA A 80 9.48 -9.36 -0.36
N MET A 81 8.38 -9.79 -0.99
CA MET A 81 8.18 -9.63 -2.43
C MET A 81 7.99 -8.17 -2.82
N ILE A 82 7.17 -7.39 -2.09
CA ILE A 82 6.93 -5.98 -2.39
C ILE A 82 8.18 -5.14 -2.11
N ARG A 83 8.92 -5.48 -1.04
CA ARG A 83 10.21 -4.86 -0.75
C ARG A 83 11.21 -5.07 -1.89
N LYS A 84 11.35 -6.31 -2.37
CA LYS A 84 12.22 -6.64 -3.51
C LYS A 84 11.80 -5.88 -4.76
N PHE A 85 10.49 -5.85 -5.08
CA PHE A 85 9.96 -5.11 -6.21
C PHE A 85 10.30 -3.61 -6.13
N ILE A 86 10.11 -2.97 -4.96
CA ILE A 86 10.45 -1.56 -4.79
C ILE A 86 11.94 -1.32 -5.02
N LEU A 87 12.82 -2.14 -4.44
CA LEU A 87 14.27 -1.98 -4.55
C LEU A 87 14.77 -2.20 -5.97
N GLU A 88 14.36 -3.28 -6.63
CA GLU A 88 14.92 -3.70 -7.90
C GLU A 88 14.28 -3.02 -9.12
N GLU A 89 12.95 -2.77 -9.08
CA GLU A 89 12.22 -2.26 -10.23
C GLU A 89 11.96 -0.75 -10.16
N VAL A 90 11.79 -0.20 -8.96
CA VAL A 90 11.43 1.21 -8.78
C VAL A 90 12.65 2.04 -8.39
N LEU A 91 13.36 1.69 -7.31
CA LEU A 91 14.51 2.47 -6.84
C LEU A 91 15.76 2.30 -7.71
N SER A 92 15.77 1.37 -8.64
CA SER A 92 16.79 1.32 -9.72
C SER A 92 16.65 2.50 -10.70
N LYS A 93 15.50 3.20 -10.71
CA LYS A 93 15.18 4.27 -11.67
C LYS A 93 14.86 5.61 -10.99
N PHE A 94 14.45 5.59 -9.72
CA PHE A 94 13.99 6.77 -8.98
C PHE A 94 14.66 6.86 -7.61
N ASN A 95 14.94 8.09 -7.14
CA ASN A 95 15.29 8.26 -5.74
C ASN A 95 14.09 7.95 -4.84
N ALA A 96 14.33 7.39 -3.66
CA ALA A 96 13.24 7.00 -2.76
C ALA A 96 12.28 8.17 -2.42
N LYS A 97 12.81 9.38 -2.28
CA LYS A 97 12.03 10.61 -2.01
C LYS A 97 11.11 11.05 -3.17
N ASP A 98 11.35 10.53 -4.36
CA ASP A 98 10.52 10.79 -5.55
C ASP A 98 9.49 9.67 -5.77
N VAL A 99 9.42 8.69 -4.85
CA VAL A 99 8.50 7.55 -4.91
C VAL A 99 7.40 7.70 -3.88
N CYS A 100 6.14 7.70 -4.36
CA CYS A 100 4.95 7.65 -3.51
C CYS A 100 4.29 6.26 -3.59
N VAL A 101 3.68 5.83 -2.49
CA VAL A 101 2.91 4.58 -2.44
C VAL A 101 1.46 4.90 -2.09
N MET A 102 0.54 4.51 -2.95
CA MET A 102 -0.90 4.59 -2.74
C MET A 102 -1.48 3.18 -2.56
N GLY A 103 -2.37 2.99 -1.61
CA GLY A 103 -3.03 1.71 -1.39
C GLY A 103 -4.51 1.87 -1.10
N PHE A 104 -5.35 1.04 -1.72
CA PHE A 104 -6.80 1.07 -1.49
C PHE A 104 -7.26 -0.18 -0.73
N SER A 105 -8.11 -0.02 0.28
CA SER A 105 -8.71 -1.10 1.07
C SER A 105 -7.64 -2.04 1.63
N GLN A 106 -7.56 -3.31 1.21
CA GLN A 106 -6.46 -4.21 1.58
C GLN A 106 -5.08 -3.64 1.17
N GLY A 107 -4.98 -2.88 0.07
CA GLY A 107 -3.77 -2.17 -0.32
C GLY A 107 -3.35 -1.09 0.69
N ALA A 108 -4.32 -0.44 1.35
CA ALA A 108 -4.02 0.47 2.46
C ALA A 108 -3.50 -0.29 3.70
N ALA A 109 -4.04 -1.48 3.99
CA ALA A 109 -3.47 -2.35 5.02
C ALA A 109 -2.01 -2.72 4.70
N VAL A 110 -1.69 -2.98 3.43
CA VAL A 110 -0.29 -3.19 2.97
C VAL A 110 0.57 -1.96 3.26
N CYS A 111 0.06 -0.74 3.02
CA CYS A 111 0.78 0.48 3.39
C CYS A 111 1.14 0.50 4.87
N TYR A 112 0.20 0.20 5.76
CA TYR A 112 0.43 0.19 7.20
C TYR A 112 1.34 -0.96 7.67
N GLU A 113 1.16 -2.16 7.12
CA GLU A 113 1.78 -3.39 7.63
C GLU A 113 3.12 -3.71 6.96
N MET A 114 3.36 -3.21 5.76
CA MET A 114 4.54 -3.54 4.95
C MET A 114 5.34 -2.32 4.53
N ILE A 115 4.70 -1.27 3.97
CA ILE A 115 5.41 -0.11 3.43
C ILE A 115 5.99 0.77 4.53
N LEU A 116 5.28 0.99 5.65
CA LEU A 116 5.82 1.75 6.78
C LEU A 116 7.09 1.14 7.40
N SER A 117 7.35 -0.14 7.17
CA SER A 117 8.59 -0.79 7.62
C SER A 117 9.76 -0.65 6.65
N PHE A 118 9.55 0.00 5.51
CA PHE A 118 10.57 0.14 4.46
C PHE A 118 11.72 1.05 4.91
N GLU A 119 12.95 0.66 4.60
CA GLU A 119 14.16 1.29 5.14
C GLU A 119 14.70 2.49 4.34
N HIS A 120 14.01 2.89 3.27
CA HIS A 120 14.34 4.10 2.51
C HIS A 120 13.22 5.13 2.68
N PRO A 121 13.53 6.43 2.94
CA PRO A 121 12.51 7.46 3.13
C PRO A 121 11.76 7.72 1.82
N LEU A 122 10.47 7.43 1.81
CA LEU A 122 9.62 7.62 0.64
C LEU A 122 9.13 9.07 0.51
N GLY A 123 8.72 9.46 -0.71
CA GLY A 123 8.13 10.76 -1.00
C GLY A 123 6.73 10.94 -0.41
N GLY A 124 5.99 9.86 -0.20
CA GLY A 124 4.68 9.88 0.45
C GLY A 124 4.03 8.51 0.51
N ILE A 125 3.13 8.34 1.48
CA ILE A 125 2.32 7.11 1.65
C ILE A 125 0.86 7.51 1.78
N PHE A 126 0.00 6.97 0.90
CA PHE A 126 -1.42 7.35 0.78
C PHE A 126 -2.34 6.13 0.97
N PRO A 127 -2.62 5.70 2.20
CA PRO A 127 -3.59 4.64 2.48
C PRO A 127 -5.02 5.18 2.37
N ILE A 128 -5.86 4.54 1.54
CA ILE A 128 -7.21 4.98 1.23
C ILE A 128 -8.21 3.87 1.57
N GLY A 129 -9.25 4.19 2.35
CA GLY A 129 -10.35 3.27 2.69
C GLY A 129 -9.88 1.98 3.35
N GLY A 130 -8.87 2.06 4.23
CA GLY A 130 -8.21 0.89 4.77
C GLY A 130 -8.21 0.80 6.29
N PHE A 131 -7.54 -0.22 6.79
CA PHE A 131 -7.47 -0.52 8.21
C PHE A 131 -6.11 -1.09 8.61
N ILE A 132 -5.79 -0.95 9.88
CA ILE A 132 -4.70 -1.68 10.51
C ILE A 132 -5.29 -2.96 11.08
N ARG A 133 -4.91 -4.11 10.54
CA ARG A 133 -5.53 -5.41 10.89
C ARG A 133 -5.55 -5.69 12.37
N LYS A 134 -4.47 -5.40 13.08
CA LYS A 134 -4.38 -5.60 14.53
C LYS A 134 -5.51 -4.91 15.32
N TYR A 135 -6.03 -3.81 14.82
CA TYR A 135 -7.04 -2.99 15.50
C TYR A 135 -8.42 -3.04 14.83
N TYR A 136 -8.58 -3.90 13.82
CA TYR A 136 -9.87 -4.06 13.17
C TYR A 136 -10.77 -4.98 14.00
N PRO A 137 -12.04 -4.59 14.27
CA PRO A 137 -12.95 -5.37 15.10
C PRO A 137 -13.12 -6.80 14.59
N GLY A 138 -13.15 -7.76 15.49
CA GLY A 138 -13.33 -9.18 15.17
C GLY A 138 -12.08 -9.89 14.64
N GLN A 139 -10.98 -9.18 14.45
CA GLN A 139 -9.72 -9.78 14.02
C GLN A 139 -8.70 -9.83 15.16
N HIS A 140 -8.71 -10.91 15.92
CA HIS A 140 -7.59 -11.23 16.82
C HIS A 140 -6.44 -11.80 16.00
N ASN A 141 -5.33 -11.07 15.91
CA ASN A 141 -4.19 -11.49 15.09
C ASN A 141 -2.86 -11.05 15.70
N ASN A 142 -1.79 -11.71 15.25
CA ASN A 142 -0.42 -11.44 15.66
C ASN A 142 0.29 -10.36 14.81
N VAL A 143 -0.43 -9.66 13.94
CA VAL A 143 0.17 -8.67 13.04
C VAL A 143 0.72 -7.50 13.82
N LYS A 144 2.03 -7.28 13.73
CA LYS A 144 2.71 -6.13 14.33
C LYS A 144 2.94 -5.08 13.26
N ILE A 145 2.64 -3.81 13.61
CA ILE A 145 3.05 -2.68 12.79
C ILE A 145 4.47 -2.31 13.20
N ASN A 146 5.37 -2.39 12.24
CA ASN A 146 6.71 -1.88 12.37
C ASN A 146 6.83 -0.61 11.52
N ILE A 147 7.23 0.51 12.13
CA ILE A 147 7.48 1.77 11.45
C ILE A 147 8.98 1.99 11.46
N SER A 148 9.57 1.99 10.26
CA SER A 148 10.99 2.31 10.10
C SER A 148 11.27 3.75 10.55
N PRO A 149 12.37 4.02 11.26
CA PRO A 149 12.81 5.39 11.54
C PRO A 149 12.93 6.25 10.27
N MET A 150 13.20 5.62 9.12
CA MET A 150 13.29 6.30 7.83
C MET A 150 11.94 6.88 7.36
N GLN A 151 10.81 6.36 7.86
CA GLN A 151 9.47 6.85 7.52
C GLN A 151 8.95 7.91 8.52
N LYS A 152 9.75 8.31 9.50
CA LYS A 152 9.32 9.26 10.54
C LYS A 152 8.84 10.60 9.96
N ASP A 153 9.53 11.09 8.94
CA ASP A 153 9.24 12.38 8.29
C ASP A 153 8.51 12.23 6.94
N THR A 154 8.27 11.00 6.49
CA THR A 154 7.52 10.73 5.25
C THR A 154 6.10 11.27 5.38
N PRO A 155 5.60 12.07 4.42
CA PRO A 155 4.22 12.50 4.39
C PRO A 155 3.26 11.29 4.31
N ILE A 156 2.31 11.22 5.23
CA ILE A 156 1.28 10.17 5.25
C ILE A 156 -0.07 10.86 5.19
N LEU A 157 -0.81 10.64 4.09
CA LEU A 157 -2.15 11.16 3.90
C LEU A 157 -3.16 10.01 3.88
N ILE A 158 -3.90 9.88 4.96
CA ILE A 158 -4.94 8.85 5.10
C ILE A 158 -6.23 9.39 4.51
N GLY A 159 -6.80 8.70 3.52
CA GLY A 159 -8.09 9.03 2.93
C GLY A 159 -9.17 8.01 3.31
N HIS A 160 -10.43 8.48 3.57
CA HIS A 160 -11.54 7.58 3.82
C HIS A 160 -12.89 8.21 3.42
N GLY A 161 -13.71 7.44 2.70
CA GLY A 161 -15.08 7.84 2.42
C GLY A 161 -15.93 7.81 3.71
N LYS A 162 -16.69 8.88 3.97
CA LYS A 162 -17.56 8.94 5.17
C LYS A 162 -18.63 7.85 5.17
N ASP A 163 -19.09 7.48 3.98
CA ASP A 163 -20.17 6.51 3.76
C ASP A 163 -19.64 5.14 3.30
N ASP A 164 -18.38 4.80 3.65
CA ASP A 164 -17.82 3.47 3.38
C ASP A 164 -18.50 2.43 4.29
N ASP A 165 -19.32 1.58 3.69
CA ASP A 165 -20.10 0.54 4.35
C ASP A 165 -19.33 -0.79 4.52
N ILE A 166 -18.17 -0.90 3.91
CA ILE A 166 -17.30 -2.08 3.98
C ILE A 166 -16.24 -1.93 5.08
N VAL A 167 -15.54 -0.79 5.07
CA VAL A 167 -14.53 -0.46 6.09
C VAL A 167 -14.93 0.83 6.78
N SER A 168 -15.34 0.74 8.03
CA SER A 168 -15.74 1.91 8.79
C SER A 168 -14.62 2.97 8.86
N VAL A 169 -14.98 4.24 8.69
CA VAL A 169 -14.06 5.40 8.82
C VAL A 169 -13.33 5.41 10.16
N GLU A 170 -13.90 4.81 11.21
CA GLU A 170 -13.25 4.67 12.52
C GLU A 170 -11.95 3.86 12.45
N ALA A 171 -11.80 2.99 11.46
CA ALA A 171 -10.53 2.27 11.24
C ALA A 171 -9.40 3.24 10.83
N SER A 172 -9.68 4.19 9.94
CA SER A 172 -8.73 5.23 9.54
C SER A 172 -8.46 6.25 10.66
N LYS A 173 -9.45 6.62 11.46
CA LYS A 173 -9.23 7.46 12.65
C LYS A 173 -8.28 6.79 13.63
N ARG A 174 -8.46 5.49 13.90
CA ARG A 174 -7.53 4.73 14.76
C ARG A 174 -6.12 4.65 14.17
N ALA A 175 -6.00 4.46 12.86
CA ALA A 175 -4.71 4.47 12.17
C ALA A 175 -4.02 5.84 12.33
N TYR A 176 -4.75 6.94 12.11
CA TYR A 176 -4.28 8.30 12.31
C TYR A 176 -3.76 8.54 13.73
N GLU A 177 -4.58 8.19 14.77
CA GLU A 177 -4.18 8.36 16.17
C GLU A 177 -2.92 7.58 16.56
N LEU A 178 -2.71 6.42 15.95
CA LEU A 178 -1.50 5.63 16.15
C LEU A 178 -0.29 6.27 15.45
N LEU A 179 -0.46 6.65 14.18
CA LEU A 179 0.64 7.13 13.36
C LEU A 179 1.13 8.51 13.78
N LYS A 180 0.24 9.43 14.16
CA LYS A 180 0.63 10.77 14.62
C LYS A 180 1.49 10.78 15.89
N ARG A 181 1.51 9.66 16.65
CA ARG A 181 2.41 9.50 17.81
C ARG A 181 3.82 9.07 17.42
N LYS A 182 4.03 8.61 16.20
CA LYS A 182 5.27 7.99 15.74
C LYS A 182 5.87 8.67 14.50
N CYS A 183 5.04 9.36 13.73
CA CYS A 183 5.41 10.04 12.49
C CYS A 183 5.08 11.54 12.61
N ASN A 184 5.93 12.38 12.04
CA ASN A 184 5.83 13.83 12.19
C ASN A 184 4.81 14.47 11.23
N ASN A 185 4.51 13.81 10.09
CA ASN A 185 3.71 14.41 9.01
C ASN A 185 2.57 13.47 8.61
N VAL A 186 1.50 13.43 9.43
CA VAL A 186 0.32 12.58 9.22
C VAL A 186 -0.92 13.44 9.14
N GLN A 187 -1.74 13.23 8.10
CA GLN A 187 -3.02 13.90 7.89
C GLN A 187 -4.12 12.86 7.64
N LEU A 188 -5.37 13.21 7.99
CA LEU A 188 -6.58 12.41 7.74
C LEU A 188 -7.62 13.27 7.00
N HIS A 189 -8.15 12.76 5.90
CA HIS A 189 -9.19 13.38 5.07
C HIS A 189 -10.36 12.43 4.83
#